data_3f5aad8d38086f4df396f7d68ee0e247
#
_entry.id   3f5aad8d38086f4df396f7d68ee0e247
#
_cell.length_a   1.000
_cell.length_b   1.000
_cell.length_c   1.000
_cell.angle_alpha   90.00
_cell.angle_beta   90.00
_cell.angle_gamma   90.00
#
_symmetry.space_group_name_H-M   'P 1'
#
loop_
_entity.id
_entity.type
_entity.pdbx_description
1 polymer ?
#
loop_
_entity_poly.entity_id
_entity_poly.type
_entity_poly.pdbx_seq_one_letter_code
_entity_poly.pdbx_strand_id
1 'polypeptide(L)'
;GQVNPAQIFTMNILFLCVANSARSQIAEGLAREMFSKKFNVESAGSRPAGFVHSGAIKTMNEIGIDISSQTSKSIKDLDDKFLEKLDFVITLCAEEVCPVLDNNAKRINWPNPDPVIEAANMNQEKKLFRDTRDNIFNMLKKFSTENFF
;
A
#
# COMPACT_ATOMS: atom_id res chain seq x y z
N GLY A 1 -33.39 8.36 10.67
CA GLY A 1 -32.25 8.36 11.52
C GLY A 1 -31.16 9.26 11.00
N GLN A 2 -30.27 9.59 11.90
CA GLN A 2 -29.12 10.40 11.53
C GLN A 2 -28.05 9.54 10.87
N VAL A 3 -27.57 9.99 9.72
CA VAL A 3 -26.47 9.34 9.05
C VAL A 3 -25.17 9.73 9.77
N ASN A 4 -24.36 8.75 10.10
CA ASN A 4 -23.04 9.01 10.70
C ASN A 4 -22.13 9.67 9.65
N PRO A 5 -21.67 10.92 9.86
CA PRO A 5 -20.84 11.60 8.88
C PRO A 5 -19.57 10.84 8.53
N ALA A 6 -19.01 10.06 9.45
CA ALA A 6 -17.81 9.27 9.19
C ALA A 6 -18.05 8.16 8.16
N GLN A 7 -19.29 7.67 8.03
CA GLN A 7 -19.63 6.65 7.04
C GLN A 7 -19.83 7.23 5.66
N ILE A 8 -20.25 8.50 5.54
CA ILE A 8 -20.49 9.18 4.27
C ILE A 8 -19.16 9.39 3.52
N PHE A 9 -18.08 9.65 4.25
CA PHE A 9 -16.78 10.02 3.67
C PHE A 9 -15.76 8.90 3.70
N THR A 10 -16.20 7.66 3.95
CA THR A 10 -15.29 6.51 3.93
C THR A 10 -14.97 6.16 2.49
N MET A 11 -13.70 6.12 2.17
CA MET A 11 -13.19 5.74 0.85
C MET A 11 -12.38 4.46 0.94
N ASN A 12 -12.38 3.70 -0.16
CA ASN A 12 -11.65 2.44 -0.27
C ASN A 12 -10.43 2.62 -1.18
N ILE A 13 -9.26 2.32 -0.64
CA ILE A 13 -7.98 2.39 -1.36
C ILE A 13 -7.33 1.02 -1.36
N LEU A 14 -6.92 0.58 -2.54
CA LEU A 14 -6.17 -0.67 -2.71
C LEU A 14 -4.78 -0.36 -3.25
N PHE A 15 -3.75 -0.81 -2.54
CA PHE A 15 -2.36 -0.74 -3.01
C PHE A 15 -1.96 -2.08 -3.62
N LEU A 16 -1.39 -2.03 -4.82
CA LEU A 16 -1.00 -3.22 -5.56
C LEU A 16 0.49 -3.24 -5.87
N CYS A 17 1.09 -4.41 -5.70
CA CYS A 17 2.38 -4.75 -6.30
C CYS A 17 2.32 -6.24 -6.67
N VAL A 18 3.43 -6.85 -7.05
CA VAL A 18 3.42 -8.26 -7.48
C VAL A 18 3.40 -9.20 -6.28
N ALA A 19 4.38 -9.09 -5.39
CA ALA A 19 4.55 -10.04 -4.27
C ALA A 19 3.75 -9.68 -3.02
N ASN A 20 3.28 -8.45 -2.89
CA ASN A 20 2.60 -7.96 -1.69
C ASN A 20 3.40 -8.30 -0.41
N SER A 21 4.70 -8.08 -0.45
CA SER A 21 5.58 -8.35 0.69
C SER A 21 6.34 -7.12 1.18
N ALA A 22 6.58 -6.14 0.33
CA ALA A 22 7.38 -4.96 0.67
C ALA A 22 6.67 -3.65 0.34
N ARG A 23 6.72 -3.19 -0.91
CA ARG A 23 6.22 -1.86 -1.32
C ARG A 23 4.76 -1.61 -0.95
N SER A 24 3.86 -2.51 -1.31
CA SER A 24 2.44 -2.35 -1.01
C SER A 24 2.13 -2.53 0.47
N GLN A 25 2.92 -3.31 1.20
CA GLN A 25 2.78 -3.44 2.66
C GLN A 25 3.19 -2.14 3.37
N ILE A 26 4.26 -1.52 2.91
CA ILE A 26 4.70 -0.21 3.41
C ILE A 26 3.61 0.84 3.16
N ALA A 27 3.07 0.87 1.94
CA ALA A 27 2.01 1.80 1.57
C ALA A 27 0.75 1.61 2.43
N GLU A 28 0.34 0.35 2.64
CA GLU A 28 -0.80 0.04 3.51
C GLU A 28 -0.57 0.56 4.94
N GLY A 29 0.59 0.28 5.51
CA GLY A 29 0.92 0.72 6.87
C GLY A 29 0.94 2.22 7.02
N LEU A 30 1.56 2.92 6.08
CA LEU A 30 1.60 4.39 6.09
C LEU A 30 0.21 4.99 5.93
N ALA A 31 -0.58 4.49 4.98
CA ALA A 31 -1.90 5.02 4.71
C ALA A 31 -2.85 4.82 5.89
N ARG A 32 -2.80 3.65 6.53
CA ARG A 32 -3.62 3.39 7.72
C ARG A 32 -3.31 4.38 8.84
N GLU A 33 -2.04 4.71 9.03
CA GLU A 33 -1.61 5.67 10.05
C GLU A 33 -1.99 7.10 9.67
N MET A 34 -1.77 7.49 8.41
CA MET A 34 -1.98 8.87 7.95
C MET A 34 -3.45 9.22 7.79
N PHE A 35 -4.26 8.30 7.26
CA PHE A 35 -5.65 8.57 6.91
C PHE A 35 -6.65 8.05 7.94
N SER A 36 -6.19 7.13 8.77
CA SER A 36 -6.95 6.63 9.92
C SER A 36 -8.37 6.19 9.55
N LYS A 37 -9.39 6.83 10.14
CA LYS A 37 -10.78 6.39 10.01
C LYS A 37 -11.48 6.82 8.72
N LYS A 38 -10.82 7.63 7.89
CA LYS A 38 -11.43 8.13 6.65
C LYS A 38 -11.36 7.13 5.50
N PHE A 39 -10.56 6.08 5.66
CA PHE A 39 -10.29 5.15 4.58
C PHE A 39 -10.31 3.71 5.05
N ASN A 40 -10.82 2.86 4.16
CA ASN A 40 -10.58 1.42 4.23
C ASN A 40 -9.40 1.14 3.32
N VAL A 41 -8.29 0.69 3.90
CA VAL A 41 -7.04 0.49 3.17
C VAL A 41 -6.72 -0.99 3.14
N GLU A 42 -6.44 -1.51 1.96
CA GLU A 42 -5.97 -2.87 1.75
C GLU A 42 -4.82 -2.87 0.78
N SER A 43 -4.07 -3.96 0.78
CA SER A 43 -3.04 -4.22 -0.22
C SER A 43 -3.14 -5.65 -0.72
N ALA A 44 -2.65 -5.90 -1.93
CA ALA A 44 -2.66 -7.24 -2.52
C ALA A 44 -1.60 -7.34 -3.60
N GLY A 45 -1.37 -8.56 -4.09
CA GLY A 45 -0.46 -8.83 -5.18
C GLY A 45 -0.98 -9.90 -6.11
N SER A 46 -0.45 -9.94 -7.34
CA SER A 46 -0.78 -10.97 -8.31
C SER A 46 -0.12 -12.32 -7.97
N ARG A 47 1.02 -12.28 -7.26
CA ARG A 47 1.77 -13.47 -6.82
C ARG A 47 2.24 -13.25 -5.39
N PRO A 48 1.33 -13.31 -4.41
CA PRO A 48 1.70 -13.01 -3.03
C PRO A 48 2.75 -13.96 -2.49
N ALA A 49 3.76 -13.39 -1.82
CA ALA A 49 4.84 -14.16 -1.23
C ALA A 49 4.39 -14.97 -0.01
N GLY A 50 3.27 -14.58 0.60
CA GLY A 50 2.73 -15.24 1.78
C GLY A 50 3.28 -14.72 3.09
N PHE A 51 4.12 -13.70 3.06
CA PHE A 51 4.68 -13.08 4.27
C PHE A 51 5.06 -11.63 3.99
N VAL A 52 5.11 -10.82 5.04
CA VAL A 52 5.62 -9.45 4.97
C VAL A 52 7.12 -9.50 5.13
N HIS A 53 7.85 -8.89 4.22
CA HIS A 53 9.32 -8.93 4.21
C HIS A 53 9.88 -8.27 5.47
N SER A 54 10.90 -8.91 6.06
CA SER A 54 11.53 -8.40 7.29
C SER A 54 12.10 -6.99 7.13
N GLY A 55 12.63 -6.66 5.96
CA GLY A 55 13.12 -5.30 5.66
C GLY A 55 12.03 -4.26 5.72
N ALA A 56 10.82 -4.59 5.24
CA ALA A 56 9.67 -3.71 5.34
C ALA A 56 9.26 -3.50 6.79
N ILE A 57 9.21 -4.58 7.57
CA ILE A 57 8.86 -4.51 9.00
C ILE A 57 9.86 -3.63 9.75
N LYS A 58 11.14 -3.84 9.52
CA LYS A 58 12.22 -3.08 10.19
C LYS A 58 12.19 -1.60 9.85
N THR A 59 12.05 -1.26 8.55
CA THR A 59 12.04 0.12 8.13
C THR A 59 10.84 0.88 8.67
N MET A 60 9.69 0.21 8.80
CA MET A 60 8.48 0.81 9.38
C MET A 60 8.61 0.95 10.90
N ASN A 61 9.22 -0.01 11.57
CA ASN A 61 9.49 0.09 13.02
C ASN A 61 10.37 1.30 13.35
N GLU A 62 11.26 1.70 12.44
CA GLU A 62 12.10 2.89 12.64
C GLU A 62 11.28 4.16 12.84
N ILE A 63 10.09 4.22 12.28
CA ILE A 63 9.18 5.38 12.41
C ILE A 63 7.98 5.08 13.31
N GLY A 64 8.05 3.99 14.09
CA GLY A 64 7.03 3.66 15.08
C GLY A 64 5.78 2.99 14.53
N ILE A 65 5.83 2.45 13.32
CA ILE A 65 4.67 1.76 12.71
C ILE A 65 4.99 0.27 12.62
N ASP A 66 4.17 -0.55 13.29
CA ASP A 66 4.34 -2.01 13.26
C ASP A 66 3.42 -2.61 12.20
N ILE A 67 4.01 -3.17 11.15
CA ILE A 67 3.28 -3.86 10.09
C ILE A 67 3.42 -5.38 10.15
N SER A 68 3.97 -5.92 11.24
CA SER A 68 4.22 -7.36 11.36
C SER A 68 2.94 -8.20 11.34
N SER A 69 1.79 -7.62 11.70
CA SER A 69 0.51 -8.31 11.69
C SER A 69 -0.23 -8.20 10.36
N GLN A 70 0.26 -7.41 9.41
CA GLN A 70 -0.33 -7.36 8.07
C GLN A 70 -0.07 -8.67 7.35
N THR A 71 -0.88 -8.97 6.34
CA THR A 71 -0.80 -10.24 5.62
C THR A 71 -0.51 -10.03 4.13
N SER A 72 0.33 -10.90 3.57
CA SER A 72 0.56 -10.96 2.13
C SER A 72 -0.54 -11.79 1.49
N LYS A 73 -1.25 -11.22 0.52
CA LYS A 73 -2.46 -11.84 -0.02
C LYS A 73 -2.69 -11.48 -1.47
N SER A 74 -3.54 -12.26 -2.13
CA SER A 74 -3.97 -11.98 -3.50
C SER A 74 -5.22 -11.12 -3.51
N ILE A 75 -5.53 -10.56 -4.69
CA ILE A 75 -6.77 -9.79 -4.87
C ILE A 75 -8.00 -10.66 -4.58
N LYS A 76 -7.92 -11.96 -4.88
CA LYS A 76 -9.01 -12.91 -4.64
C LYS A 76 -9.35 -13.08 -3.15
N ASP A 77 -8.41 -12.77 -2.27
CA ASP A 77 -8.60 -12.90 -0.83
C ASP A 77 -9.28 -11.68 -0.22
N LEU A 78 -9.49 -10.63 -1.00
CA LEU A 78 -10.12 -9.41 -0.52
C LEU A 78 -11.64 -9.53 -0.53
N ASP A 79 -12.29 -8.79 0.37
CA ASP A 79 -13.74 -8.75 0.46
C ASP A 79 -14.34 -8.18 -0.83
N ASP A 80 -15.34 -8.86 -1.40
CA ASP A 80 -16.02 -8.42 -2.63
C ASP A 80 -16.63 -7.03 -2.49
N LYS A 81 -17.19 -6.72 -1.32
CA LYS A 81 -17.78 -5.41 -1.07
C LYS A 81 -16.74 -4.30 -1.11
N PHE A 82 -15.57 -4.57 -0.58
CA PHE A 82 -14.43 -3.63 -0.65
C PHE A 82 -14.06 -3.37 -2.11
N LEU A 83 -13.93 -4.45 -2.90
CA LEU A 83 -13.55 -4.36 -4.31
C LEU A 83 -14.60 -3.62 -5.15
N GLU A 84 -15.88 -3.87 -4.88
CA GLU A 84 -16.98 -3.21 -5.59
C GLU A 84 -17.04 -1.70 -5.34
N LYS A 85 -16.58 -1.27 -4.16
CA LYS A 85 -16.63 0.12 -3.73
C LYS A 85 -15.28 0.81 -3.76
N LEU A 86 -14.33 0.28 -4.54
CA LEU A 86 -13.01 0.89 -4.67
C LEU A 86 -13.10 2.29 -5.26
N ASP A 87 -12.48 3.25 -4.59
CA ASP A 87 -12.34 4.61 -5.07
C ASP A 87 -10.99 4.82 -5.75
N PHE A 88 -9.95 4.21 -5.22
CA PHE A 88 -8.59 4.34 -5.76
C PHE A 88 -7.88 3.00 -5.79
N VAL A 89 -7.17 2.76 -6.88
CA VAL A 89 -6.22 1.64 -7.01
C VAL A 89 -4.86 2.27 -7.27
N ILE A 90 -3.93 2.08 -6.35
CA ILE A 90 -2.61 2.67 -6.43
C ILE A 90 -1.59 1.55 -6.61
N THR A 91 -0.86 1.58 -7.72
CA THR A 91 0.12 0.55 -8.06
C THR A 91 1.53 1.04 -7.75
N LEU A 92 2.35 0.18 -7.17
CA LEU A 92 3.70 0.51 -6.74
C LEU A 92 4.79 -0.13 -7.61
N CYS A 93 4.41 -0.88 -8.63
CA CYS A 93 5.34 -1.59 -9.51
C CYS A 93 6.12 -0.61 -10.37
N ALA A 94 7.43 -0.85 -10.56
CA ALA A 94 8.27 -0.05 -11.43
C ALA A 94 8.48 -0.72 -12.80
N GLU A 95 9.18 -1.85 -12.82
CA GLU A 95 9.53 -2.55 -14.07
C GLU A 95 8.64 -3.74 -14.37
N GLU A 96 8.13 -4.39 -13.31
CA GLU A 96 7.23 -5.53 -13.46
C GLU A 96 5.82 -5.07 -13.81
N VAL A 97 5.04 -6.00 -14.35
CA VAL A 97 3.64 -5.71 -14.72
C VAL A 97 2.76 -5.85 -13.49
N CYS A 98 2.16 -4.74 -13.07
CA CYS A 98 1.17 -4.75 -11.99
C CYS A 98 -0.18 -5.25 -12.50
N PRO A 99 -0.95 -5.94 -11.63
CA PRO A 99 -2.27 -6.41 -12.02
C PRO A 99 -3.21 -5.27 -12.39
N VAL A 100 -4.08 -5.52 -13.36
CA VAL A 100 -5.12 -4.58 -13.79
C VAL A 100 -6.47 -5.11 -13.31
N LEU A 101 -7.23 -4.25 -12.64
CA LEU A 101 -8.58 -4.59 -12.18
C LEU A 101 -9.60 -3.96 -13.11
N ASP A 102 -10.64 -4.74 -13.44
CA ASP A 102 -11.77 -4.26 -14.23
C ASP A 102 -12.79 -3.61 -13.28
N ASN A 103 -12.63 -2.32 -13.03
CA ASN A 103 -13.53 -1.56 -12.18
C ASN A 103 -13.48 -0.07 -12.54
N ASN A 104 -14.30 0.72 -11.83
CA ASN A 104 -14.43 2.17 -12.06
C ASN A 104 -13.52 3.01 -11.14
N ALA A 105 -12.66 2.39 -10.36
CA ALA A 105 -11.76 3.10 -9.45
C ALA A 105 -10.73 3.91 -10.23
N LYS A 106 -10.32 5.02 -9.67
CA LYS A 106 -9.24 5.82 -10.24
C LYS A 106 -7.93 5.09 -10.03
N ARG A 107 -7.24 4.78 -11.13
CA ARG A 107 -5.94 4.09 -11.09
C ARG A 107 -4.81 5.10 -11.10
N ILE A 108 -3.93 4.99 -10.12
CA ILE A 108 -2.77 5.85 -9.97
C ILE A 108 -1.54 4.94 -9.90
N ASN A 109 -0.48 5.31 -10.62
CA ASN A 109 0.76 4.54 -10.62
C ASN A 109 1.88 5.33 -9.94
N TRP A 110 2.41 4.77 -8.85
CA TRP A 110 3.56 5.31 -8.12
C TRP A 110 4.71 4.31 -8.23
N PRO A 111 5.44 4.31 -9.34
CA PRO A 111 6.50 3.31 -9.53
C PRO A 111 7.63 3.48 -8.51
N ASN A 112 7.96 2.38 -7.87
CA ASN A 112 9.06 2.29 -6.91
C ASN A 112 9.89 1.07 -7.26
N PRO A 113 11.23 1.19 -7.37
CA PRO A 113 12.08 0.01 -7.55
C PRO A 113 11.89 -0.98 -6.41
N ASP A 114 11.98 -2.27 -6.73
CA ASP A 114 11.87 -3.31 -5.72
C ASP A 114 13.13 -3.29 -4.84
N PRO A 115 13.03 -2.94 -3.55
CA PRO A 115 14.21 -2.82 -2.70
C PRO A 115 14.92 -4.15 -2.43
N VAL A 116 14.24 -5.27 -2.62
CA VAL A 116 14.82 -6.59 -2.43
C VAL A 116 15.69 -6.97 -3.62
N ILE A 117 15.19 -6.76 -4.84
CA ILE A 117 15.88 -7.13 -6.08
C ILE A 117 17.06 -6.19 -6.35
N GLU A 118 16.89 -4.89 -6.08
CA GLU A 118 17.91 -3.89 -6.37
C GLU A 118 19.08 -3.89 -5.41
N ALA A 119 18.93 -4.51 -4.23
CA ALA A 119 19.97 -4.49 -3.21
C ALA A 119 21.12 -5.45 -3.53
N ALA A 120 22.36 -4.95 -3.47
CA ALA A 120 23.58 -5.77 -3.63
C ALA A 120 24.02 -6.43 -2.33
N ASN A 121 23.65 -5.87 -1.18
CA ASN A 121 24.01 -6.38 0.14
C ASN A 121 23.01 -5.87 1.20
N MET A 122 23.17 -6.34 2.45
CA MET A 122 22.23 -5.99 3.53
C MET A 122 22.21 -4.50 3.87
N ASN A 123 23.36 -3.83 3.82
CA ASN A 123 23.43 -2.38 4.10
C ASN A 123 22.69 -1.59 3.02
N GLN A 124 22.86 -1.98 1.77
CA GLN A 124 22.17 -1.36 0.65
C GLN A 124 20.66 -1.67 0.70
N GLU A 125 20.28 -2.88 1.07
CA GLU A 125 18.89 -3.25 1.24
C GLU A 125 18.21 -2.35 2.27
N LYS A 126 18.85 -2.16 3.42
CA LYS A 126 18.33 -1.29 4.47
C LYS A 126 18.12 0.14 3.98
N LYS A 127 19.08 0.68 3.22
CA LYS A 127 18.97 2.01 2.64
C LYS A 127 17.83 2.09 1.63
N LEU A 128 17.71 1.08 0.76
CA LEU A 128 16.67 1.05 -0.27
C LEU A 128 15.27 0.93 0.35
N PHE A 129 15.12 0.18 1.43
CA PHE A 129 13.83 0.12 2.14
C PHE A 129 13.47 1.47 2.77
N ARG A 130 14.44 2.18 3.33
CA ARG A 130 14.21 3.52 3.87
C ARG A 130 13.82 4.50 2.76
N ASP A 131 14.52 4.46 1.63
CA ASP A 131 14.22 5.32 0.49
C ASP A 131 12.82 5.04 -0.05
N THR A 132 12.44 3.77 -0.16
CA THR A 132 11.11 3.36 -0.60
C THR A 132 10.03 3.87 0.36
N ARG A 133 10.23 3.67 1.66
CA ARG A 133 9.32 4.16 2.69
C ARG A 133 9.12 5.67 2.59
N ASP A 134 10.21 6.41 2.52
CA ASP A 134 10.16 7.88 2.50
C ASP A 134 9.52 8.40 1.22
N ASN A 135 9.79 7.73 0.11
CA ASN A 135 9.21 8.06 -1.19
C ASN A 135 7.69 7.85 -1.20
N ILE A 136 7.24 6.71 -0.71
CA ILE A 136 5.81 6.41 -0.60
C ILE A 136 5.12 7.38 0.36
N PHE A 137 5.76 7.69 1.48
CA PHE A 137 5.25 8.67 2.44
C PHE A 137 5.01 10.02 1.77
N ASN A 138 5.97 10.50 0.98
CA ASN A 138 5.84 11.78 0.28
C ASN A 138 4.73 11.74 -0.77
N MET A 139 4.58 10.63 -1.47
CA MET A 139 3.50 10.44 -2.45
C MET A 139 2.13 10.43 -1.77
N LEU A 140 2.01 9.81 -0.60
CA LEU A 140 0.78 9.80 0.18
C LEU A 140 0.42 11.19 0.71
N LYS A 141 1.42 11.97 1.14
CA LYS A 141 1.19 13.35 1.56
C LYS A 141 0.63 14.20 0.42
N LYS A 142 1.22 14.09 -0.75
CA LYS A 142 0.76 14.80 -1.94
C LYS A 142 -0.66 14.36 -2.32
N PHE A 143 -0.92 13.07 -2.31
CA PHE A 143 -2.24 12.50 -2.58
C PHE A 143 -3.28 13.07 -1.62
N SER A 144 -2.96 13.13 -0.34
CA SER A 144 -3.82 13.68 0.69
C SER A 144 -4.17 15.14 0.39
N THR A 145 -3.17 15.96 0.09
CA THR A 145 -3.36 17.38 -0.23
C THR A 145 -4.23 17.56 -1.47
N GLU A 146 -3.97 16.80 -2.54
CA GLU A 146 -4.71 16.90 -3.81
C GLU A 146 -6.17 16.46 -3.70
N ASN A 147 -6.49 15.60 -2.74
CA ASN A 147 -7.83 15.04 -2.57
C ASN A 147 -8.53 15.53 -1.31
N PHE A 148 -7.99 16.54 -0.63
CA PHE A 148 -8.60 17.23 0.51
C PHE A 148 -8.88 16.32 1.73
N PHE A 149 -7.92 15.50 2.06
CA PHE A 149 -8.05 14.61 3.22
C PHE A 149 -7.45 15.19 4.49
#